data_ce02c86ef7e7c562a39d23533e0abf61
#
_entry.id   ce02c86ef7e7c562a39d23533e0abf61
#
_cell.length_a   1.000
_cell.length_b   1.000
_cell.length_c   1.000
_cell.angle_alpha   90.00
_cell.angle_beta   90.00
_cell.angle_gamma   90.00
#
_symmetry.space_group_name_H-M   'P 1'
#
loop_
_entity.id
_entity.type
_entity.pdbx_description
1 polymer ?
#
loop_
_entity_poly.entity_id
_entity_poly.type
_entity_poly.pdbx_seq_one_letter_code
_entity_poly.pdbx_strand_id
1 'polypeptide(L)'
;MATSLIRSRATITGTKDRFTWNEVKDGAVLQEDGVIVAVGTYDDLHAKHPTVPVIGTGKEVLLPGFVNGHHHVGLTPVQLGSPDMPLELWFITRMAMRNLDLYLDTLYSAFEMIGSGITTVQHIQGWMPGTLSDVEKRANETIRAYEDIGMRVSYCYAVRDQN
;
A
#
# COMPACT_ATOMS: atom_id res chain seq x y z
N MET A 1 -20.02 12.92 -3.02
CA MET A 1 -19.82 11.66 -2.28
C MET A 1 -19.82 10.52 -3.28
N ALA A 2 -18.75 9.73 -3.27
CA ALA A 2 -18.61 8.62 -4.21
C ALA A 2 -19.03 7.33 -3.50
N THR A 3 -20.22 6.84 -3.83
CA THR A 3 -20.75 5.56 -3.33
C THR A 3 -20.66 4.51 -4.41
N SER A 4 -20.21 3.30 -4.10
CA SER A 4 -20.18 2.17 -5.03
C SER A 4 -20.42 0.83 -4.33
N LEU A 5 -20.96 -0.11 -5.09
CA LEU A 5 -21.16 -1.49 -4.69
C LEU A 5 -20.15 -2.36 -5.45
N ILE A 6 -19.20 -2.93 -4.73
CA ILE A 6 -18.13 -3.77 -5.31
C ILE A 6 -18.59 -5.21 -5.27
N ARG A 7 -18.93 -5.78 -6.43
CA ARG A 7 -19.42 -7.17 -6.58
C ARG A 7 -18.27 -8.13 -6.80
N SER A 8 -18.36 -9.33 -6.22
CA SER A 8 -17.39 -10.41 -6.42
C SER A 8 -18.09 -11.78 -6.39
N ARG A 9 -17.46 -12.81 -6.96
CA ARG A 9 -17.89 -14.19 -6.78
C ARG A 9 -17.75 -14.66 -5.33
N ALA A 10 -16.71 -14.18 -4.67
CA ALA A 10 -16.42 -14.47 -3.28
C ALA A 10 -15.75 -13.26 -2.62
N THR A 11 -16.31 -12.78 -1.52
CA THR A 11 -15.72 -11.74 -0.68
C THR A 11 -15.13 -12.40 0.56
N ILE A 12 -13.81 -12.33 0.72
CA ILE A 12 -13.10 -12.80 1.91
C ILE A 12 -13.04 -11.65 2.92
N THR A 13 -13.62 -11.83 4.09
CA THR A 13 -13.72 -10.76 5.11
C THR A 13 -12.70 -10.90 6.23
N GLY A 14 -11.97 -12.00 6.28
CA GLY A 14 -10.93 -12.25 7.27
C GLY A 14 -10.59 -13.73 7.39
N THR A 15 -9.60 -14.04 8.19
CA THR A 15 -9.19 -15.42 8.48
C THR A 15 -9.71 -15.85 9.85
N LYS A 16 -10.06 -17.14 9.98
CA LYS A 16 -10.39 -17.79 11.25
C LYS A 16 -9.16 -18.42 11.88
N ASP A 17 -8.36 -19.05 11.04
CA ASP A 17 -7.09 -19.68 11.41
C ASP A 17 -6.17 -19.73 10.17
N ARG A 18 -5.04 -20.46 10.25
CA ARG A 18 -4.04 -20.57 9.17
C ARG A 18 -4.61 -21.11 7.85
N PHE A 19 -5.69 -21.89 7.88
CA PHE A 19 -6.20 -22.63 6.73
C PHE A 19 -7.65 -22.30 6.39
N THR A 20 -8.34 -21.52 7.22
CA THR A 20 -9.76 -21.22 7.05
C THR A 20 -10.01 -19.71 7.11
N TRP A 21 -11.01 -19.28 6.36
CA TRP A 21 -11.40 -17.88 6.24
C TRP A 21 -12.92 -17.70 6.31
N ASN A 22 -13.34 -16.47 6.54
CA ASN A 22 -14.73 -16.06 6.40
C ASN A 22 -14.99 -15.64 4.96
N GLU A 23 -16.00 -16.22 4.34
CA GLU A 23 -16.37 -15.97 2.93
C GLU A 23 -17.83 -15.63 2.82
N VAL A 24 -18.14 -14.63 1.99
CA VAL A 24 -19.48 -14.33 1.50
C VAL A 24 -19.50 -14.70 0.00
N LYS A 25 -20.25 -15.75 -0.35
CA LYS A 25 -20.45 -16.17 -1.75
C LYS A 25 -21.34 -15.19 -2.48
N ASP A 26 -21.07 -14.94 -3.76
CA ASP A 26 -21.70 -13.87 -4.55
C ASP A 26 -21.78 -12.58 -3.71
N GLY A 27 -20.63 -12.22 -3.16
CA GLY A 27 -20.50 -11.19 -2.16
C GLY A 27 -20.41 -9.79 -2.76
N ALA A 28 -20.75 -8.82 -1.97
CA ALA A 28 -20.51 -7.43 -2.30
C ALA A 28 -20.11 -6.61 -1.08
N VAL A 29 -19.39 -5.52 -1.38
CA VAL A 29 -19.01 -4.50 -0.41
C VAL A 29 -19.60 -3.17 -0.85
N LEU A 30 -20.40 -2.56 0.01
CA LEU A 30 -20.85 -1.19 -0.16
C LEU A 30 -19.84 -0.25 0.49
N GLN A 31 -19.34 0.70 -0.27
CA GLN A 31 -18.48 1.76 0.24
C GLN A 31 -19.10 3.14 -0.02
N GLU A 32 -18.85 4.07 0.91
CA GLU A 32 -19.21 5.48 0.83
C GLU A 32 -17.98 6.32 1.18
N ASP A 33 -17.51 7.13 0.23
CA ASP A 33 -16.35 8.00 0.39
C ASP A 33 -15.07 7.28 0.93
N GLY A 34 -14.84 6.06 0.44
CA GLY A 34 -13.68 5.24 0.85
C GLY A 34 -13.86 4.46 2.15
N VAL A 35 -15.04 4.52 2.77
CA VAL A 35 -15.38 3.77 3.99
C VAL A 35 -16.28 2.60 3.64
N ILE A 36 -15.96 1.40 4.12
CA ILE A 36 -16.83 0.23 4.01
C ILE A 36 -17.99 0.40 4.99
N VAL A 37 -19.23 0.49 4.47
CA VAL A 37 -20.44 0.65 5.28
C VAL A 37 -21.25 -0.63 5.41
N ALA A 38 -21.11 -1.57 4.46
CA ALA A 38 -21.75 -2.88 4.54
C ALA A 38 -20.97 -3.93 3.73
N VAL A 39 -21.06 -5.18 4.20
CA VAL A 39 -20.61 -6.38 3.48
C VAL A 39 -21.71 -7.42 3.57
N GLY A 40 -22.07 -8.03 2.44
CA GLY A 40 -23.15 -9.03 2.37
C GLY A 40 -23.22 -9.69 1.01
N THR A 41 -24.33 -10.39 0.73
CA THR A 41 -24.57 -10.91 -0.62
C THR A 41 -24.86 -9.77 -1.58
N TYR A 42 -24.52 -9.95 -2.84
CA TYR A 42 -24.80 -8.94 -3.86
C TYR A 42 -26.30 -8.63 -3.96
N ASP A 43 -27.15 -9.67 -3.99
CA ASP A 43 -28.58 -9.50 -4.14
C ASP A 43 -29.20 -8.70 -3.00
N ASP A 44 -28.81 -8.98 -1.75
CA ASP A 44 -29.33 -8.25 -0.59
C ASP A 44 -28.91 -6.78 -0.57
N LEU A 45 -27.65 -6.50 -0.92
CA LEU A 45 -27.14 -5.13 -0.94
C LEU A 45 -27.67 -4.34 -2.14
N HIS A 46 -27.73 -4.96 -3.30
CA HIS A 46 -28.25 -4.31 -4.51
C HIS A 46 -29.75 -4.00 -4.39
N ALA A 47 -30.52 -4.90 -3.79
CA ALA A 47 -31.96 -4.65 -3.54
C ALA A 47 -32.20 -3.42 -2.64
N LYS A 48 -31.31 -3.18 -1.68
CA LYS A 48 -31.38 -2.00 -0.79
C LYS A 48 -30.82 -0.72 -1.43
N HIS A 49 -29.94 -0.87 -2.41
CA HIS A 49 -29.20 0.23 -3.05
C HIS A 49 -29.23 0.11 -4.58
N PRO A 50 -30.43 0.07 -5.23
CA PRO A 50 -30.56 -0.30 -6.65
C PRO A 50 -29.95 0.71 -7.62
N THR A 51 -29.71 1.94 -7.19
CA THR A 51 -29.18 3.03 -8.02
C THR A 51 -27.68 3.26 -7.84
N VAL A 52 -27.05 2.54 -6.92
CA VAL A 52 -25.62 2.69 -6.66
C VAL A 52 -24.81 2.02 -7.77
N PRO A 53 -23.78 2.68 -8.33
CA PRO A 53 -22.93 2.08 -9.36
C PRO A 53 -22.27 0.79 -8.87
N VAL A 54 -22.30 -0.24 -9.73
CA VAL A 54 -21.69 -1.54 -9.45
C VAL A 54 -20.31 -1.61 -10.11
N ILE A 55 -19.30 -1.99 -9.32
CA ILE A 55 -17.93 -2.26 -9.77
C ILE A 55 -17.68 -3.78 -9.67
N GLY A 56 -17.01 -4.34 -10.67
CA GLY A 56 -16.76 -5.78 -10.74
C GLY A 56 -17.83 -6.55 -11.51
N THR A 57 -17.45 -7.73 -11.96
CA THR A 57 -18.30 -8.59 -12.83
C THR A 57 -18.98 -9.73 -12.08
N GLY A 58 -18.63 -9.94 -10.79
CA GLY A 58 -19.06 -11.11 -10.02
C GLY A 58 -18.25 -12.36 -10.32
N LYS A 59 -17.12 -12.25 -11.03
CA LYS A 59 -16.19 -13.36 -11.31
C LYS A 59 -14.92 -13.29 -10.47
N GLU A 60 -14.64 -12.14 -9.89
CA GLU A 60 -13.47 -11.84 -9.08
C GLU A 60 -13.59 -12.40 -7.67
N VAL A 61 -12.46 -12.55 -7.00
CA VAL A 61 -12.39 -12.72 -5.55
C VAL A 61 -11.99 -11.38 -4.95
N LEU A 62 -12.78 -10.89 -4.00
CA LEU A 62 -12.52 -9.66 -3.29
C LEU A 62 -11.85 -9.96 -1.95
N LEU A 63 -10.73 -9.31 -1.71
CA LEU A 63 -9.91 -9.43 -0.51
C LEU A 63 -9.70 -8.06 0.11
N PRO A 64 -9.48 -7.96 1.44
CA PRO A 64 -8.84 -6.78 2.01
C PRO A 64 -7.49 -6.52 1.34
N GLY A 65 -7.16 -5.25 1.13
CA GLY A 65 -5.85 -4.89 0.58
C GLY A 65 -4.71 -5.41 1.45
N PHE A 66 -3.62 -5.83 0.81
CA PHE A 66 -2.46 -6.35 1.51
C PHE A 66 -1.72 -5.26 2.29
N VAL A 67 -1.04 -5.67 3.33
CA VAL A 67 -0.19 -4.80 4.16
C VAL A 67 1.26 -5.17 3.93
N ASN A 68 2.06 -4.23 3.45
CA ASN A 68 3.51 -4.36 3.43
C ASN A 68 4.09 -3.89 4.77
N GLY A 69 4.46 -4.82 5.63
CA GLY A 69 4.97 -4.54 6.97
C GLY A 69 6.44 -4.11 7.02
N HIS A 70 7.16 -4.05 5.90
CA HIS A 70 8.56 -3.67 5.85
C HIS A 70 8.94 -3.12 4.48
N HIS A 71 9.13 -1.81 4.40
CA HIS A 71 9.47 -1.11 3.16
C HIS A 71 10.42 0.04 3.43
N HIS A 72 11.38 0.26 2.55
CA HIS A 72 12.38 1.33 2.70
C HIS A 72 12.22 2.42 1.64
N VAL A 73 12.57 2.12 0.39
CA VAL A 73 12.62 3.10 -0.70
C VAL A 73 11.98 2.55 -1.97
N GLY A 74 11.60 3.45 -2.87
CA GLY A 74 10.94 3.11 -4.10
C GLY A 74 11.81 2.40 -5.11
N LEU A 75 12.83 3.07 -5.60
CA LEU A 75 13.77 2.48 -6.54
C LEU A 75 14.83 1.69 -5.80
N THR A 76 14.93 0.41 -6.10
CA THR A 76 15.98 -0.41 -5.52
C THR A 76 17.33 -0.03 -6.11
N PRO A 77 18.43 -0.20 -5.37
CA PRO A 77 19.77 0.00 -5.92
C PRO A 77 20.04 -0.82 -7.18
N VAL A 78 19.45 -2.02 -7.30
CA VAL A 78 19.55 -2.86 -8.50
C VAL A 78 18.94 -2.17 -9.73
N GLN A 79 17.78 -1.53 -9.58
CA GLN A 79 17.14 -0.75 -10.65
C GLN A 79 17.98 0.48 -11.06
N LEU A 80 18.78 0.99 -10.14
CA LEU A 80 19.70 2.11 -10.36
C LEU A 80 21.11 1.68 -10.82
N GLY A 81 21.29 0.39 -11.15
CA GLY A 81 22.51 -0.15 -11.69
C GLY A 81 23.49 -0.72 -10.66
N SER A 82 23.10 -0.82 -9.38
CA SER A 82 23.87 -1.56 -8.40
C SER A 82 23.69 -3.06 -8.63
N PRO A 83 24.77 -3.87 -8.62
CA PRO A 83 24.62 -5.32 -8.70
C PRO A 83 23.97 -5.89 -7.44
N ASP A 84 23.21 -6.97 -7.61
CA ASP A 84 22.63 -7.71 -6.49
C ASP A 84 23.72 -8.48 -5.76
N MET A 85 23.99 -8.11 -4.53
CA MET A 85 25.09 -8.62 -3.70
C MET A 85 24.64 -8.73 -2.23
N PRO A 86 25.40 -9.47 -1.40
CA PRO A 86 25.22 -9.42 0.05
C PRO A 86 25.21 -7.99 0.60
N LEU A 87 24.49 -7.75 1.66
CA LEU A 87 24.21 -6.43 2.23
C LEU A 87 25.47 -5.57 2.41
N GLU A 88 26.54 -6.15 2.90
CA GLU A 88 27.80 -5.46 3.20
C GLU A 88 28.45 -4.86 1.95
N LEU A 89 28.36 -5.57 0.83
CA LEU A 89 28.91 -5.12 -0.46
C LEU A 89 27.95 -4.19 -1.18
N TRP A 90 26.65 -4.52 -1.15
CA TRP A 90 25.60 -3.71 -1.75
C TRP A 90 25.53 -2.31 -1.12
N PHE A 91 25.75 -2.21 0.20
CA PHE A 91 25.69 -0.95 0.92
C PHE A 91 26.74 0.07 0.43
N ILE A 92 27.91 -0.40 0.03
CA ILE A 92 28.98 0.44 -0.55
C ILE A 92 28.52 1.03 -1.89
N THR A 93 27.92 0.21 -2.75
CA THR A 93 27.43 0.68 -4.05
C THR A 93 26.28 1.67 -3.88
N ARG A 94 25.41 1.48 -2.88
CA ARG A 94 24.35 2.42 -2.54
C ARG A 94 24.88 3.80 -2.12
N MET A 95 26.00 3.87 -1.41
CA MET A 95 26.61 5.15 -1.02
C MET A 95 27.13 5.94 -2.22
N ALA A 96 27.48 5.27 -3.31
CA ALA A 96 27.95 5.89 -4.55
C ALA A 96 26.80 6.32 -5.50
N MET A 97 25.56 5.97 -5.18
CA MET A 97 24.41 6.27 -6.02
C MET A 97 24.01 7.75 -5.93
N ARG A 98 23.40 8.24 -7.01
CA ARG A 98 22.81 9.59 -7.02
C ARG A 98 21.65 9.67 -6.04
N ASN A 99 21.51 10.84 -5.41
CA ASN A 99 20.29 11.16 -4.67
C ASN A 99 19.12 11.23 -5.65
N LEU A 100 18.05 10.54 -5.31
CA LEU A 100 16.79 10.61 -6.03
C LEU A 100 15.86 11.63 -5.36
N ASP A 101 14.95 12.16 -6.14
CA ASP A 101 13.81 12.91 -5.62
C ASP A 101 12.94 11.93 -4.81
N LEU A 102 12.80 12.18 -3.52
CA LEU A 102 12.10 11.27 -2.60
C LEU A 102 10.60 11.15 -2.90
N TYR A 103 9.98 12.23 -3.38
CA TYR A 103 8.58 12.19 -3.76
C TYR A 103 8.37 11.25 -4.95
N LEU A 104 9.18 11.38 -6.02
CA LEU A 104 9.09 10.53 -7.20
C LEU A 104 9.45 9.08 -6.89
N ASP A 105 10.49 8.86 -6.09
CA ASP A 105 10.92 7.53 -5.67
C ASP A 105 9.83 6.80 -4.87
N THR A 106 9.21 7.50 -3.93
CA THR A 106 8.10 6.98 -3.14
C THR A 106 6.87 6.73 -4.00
N LEU A 107 6.53 7.65 -4.88
CA LEU A 107 5.38 7.52 -5.78
C LEU A 107 5.53 6.31 -6.71
N TYR A 108 6.72 6.11 -7.27
CA TYR A 108 7.03 4.94 -8.09
C TYR A 108 6.78 3.63 -7.32
N SER A 109 7.31 3.52 -6.10
CA SER A 109 7.13 2.34 -5.27
C SER A 109 5.67 2.12 -4.86
N ALA A 110 4.94 3.21 -4.61
CA ALA A 110 3.52 3.14 -4.30
C ALA A 110 2.70 2.58 -5.47
N PHE A 111 3.02 2.96 -6.72
CA PHE A 111 2.42 2.36 -7.91
C PHE A 111 2.67 0.86 -8.01
N GLU A 112 3.91 0.40 -7.78
CA GLU A 112 4.24 -1.03 -7.79
C GLU A 112 3.49 -1.78 -6.68
N MET A 113 3.42 -1.20 -5.48
CA MET A 113 2.68 -1.78 -4.35
C MET A 113 1.19 -1.90 -4.65
N ILE A 114 0.55 -0.85 -5.14
CA ILE A 114 -0.87 -0.86 -5.51
C ILE A 114 -1.14 -1.89 -6.63
N GLY A 115 -0.28 -1.94 -7.64
CA GLY A 115 -0.34 -2.95 -8.71
C GLY A 115 -0.23 -4.39 -8.20
N SER A 116 0.38 -4.59 -7.03
CA SER A 116 0.49 -5.88 -6.33
C SER A 116 -0.61 -6.10 -5.29
N GLY A 117 -1.61 -5.20 -5.18
CA GLY A 117 -2.71 -5.30 -4.22
C GLY A 117 -2.38 -4.81 -2.81
N ILE A 118 -1.25 -4.15 -2.60
CA ILE A 118 -0.86 -3.56 -1.32
C ILE A 118 -1.51 -2.19 -1.19
N THR A 119 -2.24 -1.95 -0.10
CA THR A 119 -2.95 -0.70 0.17
C THR A 119 -2.48 0.01 1.44
N THR A 120 -1.63 -0.65 2.22
CA THR A 120 -1.07 -0.13 3.45
C THR A 120 0.40 -0.52 3.55
N VAL A 121 1.26 0.41 3.96
CA VAL A 121 2.70 0.18 4.06
C VAL A 121 3.27 0.70 5.37
N GLN A 122 4.18 -0.06 5.97
CA GLN A 122 5.11 0.41 6.98
C GLN A 122 6.36 0.92 6.26
N HIS A 123 6.49 2.24 6.09
CA HIS A 123 7.67 2.86 5.48
C HIS A 123 8.72 3.14 6.56
N ILE A 124 9.87 2.50 6.44
CA ILE A 124 11.01 2.66 7.34
C ILE A 124 12.05 3.51 6.62
N GLN A 125 12.07 4.80 6.90
CA GLN A 125 13.02 5.72 6.29
C GLN A 125 14.41 5.49 6.88
N GLY A 126 15.30 4.89 6.09
CA GLY A 126 16.72 4.82 6.38
C GLY A 126 17.45 6.08 5.92
N TRP A 127 18.68 6.25 6.31
CA TRP A 127 19.63 7.25 5.81
C TRP A 127 19.03 8.62 5.46
N MET A 128 19.05 9.50 6.44
CA MET A 128 18.59 10.89 6.32
C MET A 128 19.76 11.84 6.61
N PRO A 129 20.65 12.09 5.64
CA PRO A 129 21.73 13.05 5.83
C PRO A 129 21.18 14.48 5.90
N GLY A 130 21.81 15.31 6.70
CA GLY A 130 21.48 16.72 6.82
C GLY A 130 21.13 17.15 8.23
N THR A 131 20.51 18.33 8.32
CA THR A 131 20.03 18.92 9.56
C THR A 131 18.65 18.38 9.93
N LEU A 132 18.16 18.70 11.13
CA LEU A 132 16.79 18.33 11.53
C LEU A 132 15.72 18.87 10.57
N SER A 133 15.93 20.08 10.03
CA SER A 133 15.03 20.66 9.03
C SER A 133 15.04 19.89 7.71
N ASP A 134 16.20 19.34 7.30
CA ASP A 134 16.28 18.48 6.10
C ASP A 134 15.54 17.17 6.30
N VAL A 135 15.63 16.61 7.51
CA VAL A 135 14.91 15.37 7.88
C VAL A 135 13.41 15.58 7.80
N GLU A 136 12.90 16.67 8.36
CA GLU A 136 11.47 17.02 8.32
C GLU A 136 10.98 17.23 6.88
N LYS A 137 11.72 18.01 6.08
CA LYS A 137 11.38 18.24 4.67
C LYS A 137 11.27 16.92 3.89
N ARG A 138 12.24 16.02 4.05
CA ARG A 138 12.28 14.73 3.37
C ARG A 138 11.14 13.81 3.81
N ALA A 139 10.80 13.81 5.10
CA ALA A 139 9.65 13.08 5.60
C ALA A 139 8.35 13.56 4.94
N ASN A 140 8.17 14.89 4.87
CA ASN A 140 7.00 15.49 4.26
C ASN A 140 6.90 15.18 2.75
N GLU A 141 8.01 15.15 2.02
CA GLU A 141 8.04 14.74 0.61
C GLU A 141 7.58 13.28 0.42
N THR A 142 8.07 12.38 1.27
CA THR A 142 7.67 10.96 1.26
C THR A 142 6.19 10.78 1.63
N ILE A 143 5.73 11.43 2.70
CA ILE A 143 4.33 11.34 3.15
C ILE A 143 3.38 11.90 2.09
N ARG A 144 3.72 13.05 1.50
CA ARG A 144 2.93 13.66 0.42
C ARG A 144 2.72 12.71 -0.76
N ALA A 145 3.73 11.94 -1.16
CA ALA A 145 3.59 10.98 -2.25
C ALA A 145 2.54 9.90 -1.94
N TYR A 146 2.49 9.42 -0.70
CA TYR A 146 1.46 8.48 -0.27
C TYR A 146 0.07 9.11 -0.18
N GLU A 147 -0.02 10.36 0.29
CA GLU A 147 -1.27 11.13 0.34
C GLU A 147 -1.84 11.37 -1.06
N ASP A 148 -1.01 11.81 -2.00
CA ASP A 148 -1.42 12.11 -3.37
C ASP A 148 -1.95 10.88 -4.12
N ILE A 149 -1.44 9.68 -3.82
CA ILE A 149 -1.93 8.43 -4.41
C ILE A 149 -3.03 7.76 -3.57
N GLY A 150 -3.34 8.27 -2.38
CA GLY A 150 -4.36 7.72 -1.49
C GLY A 150 -3.97 6.42 -0.78
N MET A 151 -2.68 6.14 -0.62
CA MET A 151 -2.17 4.95 0.07
C MET A 151 -1.97 5.21 1.56
N ARG A 152 -2.35 4.24 2.40
CA ARG A 152 -2.12 4.35 3.85
C ARG A 152 -0.66 4.06 4.17
N VAL A 153 -0.04 4.93 4.98
CA VAL A 153 1.34 4.76 5.43
C VAL A 153 1.45 4.88 6.94
N SER A 154 2.21 3.96 7.53
CA SER A 154 2.83 4.14 8.83
C SER A 154 4.29 4.48 8.59
N TYR A 155 4.67 5.72 8.88
CA TYR A 155 6.01 6.22 8.60
C TYR A 155 6.87 6.24 9.87
N CYS A 156 8.09 5.74 9.79
CA CYS A 156 9.05 5.81 10.88
C CYS A 156 10.49 5.98 10.37
N TYR A 157 11.36 6.47 11.26
CA TYR A 157 12.80 6.53 11.02
C TYR A 157 13.49 5.26 11.52
N ALA A 158 14.48 4.79 10.74
CA ALA A 158 15.44 3.81 11.23
C ALA A 158 16.51 4.55 12.04
N VAL A 159 16.37 4.52 13.36
CA VAL A 159 17.37 5.08 14.28
C VAL A 159 18.35 3.98 14.66
N ARG A 160 19.64 4.29 14.60
CA ARG A 160 20.71 3.41 15.08
C ARG A 160 21.42 4.11 16.24
N ASP A 161 21.38 3.46 17.38
CA ASP A 161 22.14 3.85 18.58
C ASP A 161 23.34 2.88 18.69
N GLN A 162 24.29 3.08 17.80
CA GLN A 162 25.55 2.32 17.80
C GLN A 162 26.69 3.29 18.08
N ASN A 163 27.33 3.11 19.23
CA ASN A 163 28.59 3.77 19.56
C ASN A 163 29.75 3.12 18.81
#